data_9cfa60c79faadccddadb5eb586ed1ee0
#
_entry.id   9cfa60c79faadccddadb5eb586ed1ee0
#
_cell.length_a   1.000
_cell.length_b   1.000
_cell.length_c   1.000
_cell.angle_alpha   90.00
_cell.angle_beta   90.00
_cell.angle_gamma   90.00
#
_symmetry.space_group_name_H-M   'P 1'
#
loop_
_entity.id
_entity.type
_entity.pdbx_description
1 polymer ?
#
loop_
_entity_poly.entity_id
_entity_poly.type
_entity_poly.pdbx_seq_one_letter_code
_entity_poly.pdbx_strand_id
1 'polypeptide(L)'
;MNFRRLLTLTVAFVFMSTSLAQAETILKITDGDTIRVSTGKDVRLLQIDTPEPMSSECYSSEATAALTKLISGKTVRLESDPVSANIDQFKRDLRYVFVGKTNINLKMVEIGAAAPLFYNGQKGKYWSQLLKAAEKAKKDKVGLWGKCPGTKLDPYKSLSTGKSGVASANPKPSDSSQCDPNYSPCIPISVADLNCPDLYALGISSIKVIGTDPHELDRDRDGMACENKP
;
A
#
# COMPACT_ATOMS: atom_id res chain seq x y z
N MET A 1 -1.96 -78.60 10.60
CA MET A 1 -1.31 -77.63 9.72
C MET A 1 -1.91 -76.22 10.00
N ASN A 2 -1.25 -75.41 10.83
CA ASN A 2 -1.76 -74.12 11.27
C ASN A 2 -1.14 -73.02 10.43
N PHE A 3 -1.92 -72.40 9.53
CA PHE A 3 -1.49 -71.23 8.74
C PHE A 3 -1.70 -69.97 9.59
N ARG A 4 -0.65 -69.42 10.17
CA ARG A 4 -0.65 -68.08 10.76
C ARG A 4 -0.57 -67.03 9.64
N ARG A 5 -1.68 -66.30 9.42
CA ARG A 5 -1.72 -65.12 8.56
C ARG A 5 -1.06 -63.96 9.29
N LEU A 6 0.13 -63.55 8.79
CA LEU A 6 0.79 -62.32 9.20
C LEU A 6 0.05 -61.15 8.55
N LEU A 7 -0.57 -60.31 9.38
CA LEU A 7 -1.20 -59.06 8.94
C LEU A 7 -0.14 -57.96 8.97
N THR A 8 0.40 -57.58 7.83
CA THR A 8 1.32 -56.47 7.69
C THR A 8 0.53 -55.18 7.68
N LEU A 9 0.67 -54.39 8.76
CA LEU A 9 0.08 -53.06 8.90
C LEU A 9 1.00 -52.04 8.18
N THR A 10 0.63 -51.62 6.97
CA THR A 10 1.30 -50.54 6.26
C THR A 10 0.82 -49.21 6.82
N VAL A 11 1.68 -48.56 7.62
CA VAL A 11 1.45 -47.20 8.08
C VAL A 11 1.79 -46.24 6.92
N ALA A 12 0.75 -45.68 6.27
CA ALA A 12 0.90 -44.63 5.28
C ALA A 12 1.25 -43.33 5.99
N PHE A 13 2.50 -42.90 5.86
CA PHE A 13 2.97 -41.59 6.36
C PHE A 13 2.49 -40.52 5.38
N VAL A 14 1.40 -39.81 5.71
CA VAL A 14 0.91 -38.67 4.96
C VAL A 14 1.85 -37.51 5.26
N PHE A 15 2.77 -37.21 4.33
CA PHE A 15 3.54 -35.96 4.36
C PHE A 15 2.59 -34.79 4.08
N MET A 16 2.13 -34.13 5.13
CA MET A 16 1.48 -32.84 5.04
C MET A 16 2.56 -31.83 4.63
N SER A 17 2.64 -31.51 3.32
CA SER A 17 3.49 -30.43 2.81
C SER A 17 2.93 -29.12 3.33
N THR A 18 3.47 -28.61 4.44
CA THR A 18 3.24 -27.23 4.89
C THR A 18 3.96 -26.32 3.91
N SER A 19 3.22 -25.69 3.01
CA SER A 19 3.74 -24.59 2.19
C SER A 19 4.16 -23.49 3.14
N LEU A 20 5.48 -23.36 3.35
CA LEU A 20 6.04 -22.23 4.08
C LEU A 20 5.79 -21.00 3.23
N ALA A 21 4.85 -20.16 3.65
CA ALA A 21 4.65 -18.86 3.04
C ALA A 21 5.98 -18.10 3.16
N GLN A 22 6.59 -17.81 2.01
CA GLN A 22 7.89 -17.14 1.94
C GLN A 22 7.77 -15.75 2.56
N ALA A 23 8.70 -15.43 3.46
CA ALA A 23 8.78 -14.12 4.08
C ALA A 23 9.52 -13.17 3.13
N GLU A 24 8.91 -12.02 2.85
CA GLU A 24 9.44 -10.98 1.95
C GLU A 24 9.87 -9.74 2.75
N THR A 25 10.89 -9.06 2.28
CA THR A 25 11.23 -7.71 2.79
C THR A 25 10.67 -6.64 1.86
N ILE A 26 10.48 -5.43 2.40
CA ILE A 26 9.93 -4.30 1.65
C ILE A 26 11.09 -3.54 1.00
N LEU A 27 11.04 -3.39 -0.31
CA LEU A 27 12.00 -2.58 -1.08
C LEU A 27 11.50 -1.14 -1.24
N LYS A 28 10.18 -0.96 -1.47
CA LYS A 28 9.57 0.33 -1.75
C LYS A 28 8.12 0.33 -1.26
N ILE A 29 7.65 1.48 -0.79
CA ILE A 29 6.25 1.76 -0.53
C ILE A 29 5.85 2.87 -1.51
N THR A 30 4.94 2.56 -2.44
CA THR A 30 4.56 3.48 -3.51
C THR A 30 3.49 4.45 -3.03
N ASP A 31 2.49 3.92 -2.32
CA ASP A 31 1.34 4.65 -1.79
C ASP A 31 0.75 3.90 -0.58
N GLY A 32 -0.48 4.25 -0.18
CA GLY A 32 -1.13 3.66 1.00
C GLY A 32 -1.53 2.19 0.85
N ASP A 33 -1.48 1.61 -0.34
CA ASP A 33 -1.89 0.22 -0.59
C ASP A 33 -1.06 -0.52 -1.64
N THR A 34 0.04 0.07 -2.09
CA THR A 34 0.95 -0.54 -3.08
C THR A 34 2.38 -0.54 -2.55
N ILE A 35 3.01 -1.73 -2.56
CA ILE A 35 4.39 -1.94 -2.11
C ILE A 35 5.17 -2.73 -3.15
N ARG A 36 6.52 -2.63 -3.12
CA ARG A 36 7.43 -3.53 -3.83
C ARG A 36 8.18 -4.38 -2.81
N VAL A 37 8.23 -5.67 -3.07
CA VAL A 37 8.86 -6.66 -2.18
C VAL A 37 10.19 -7.17 -2.75
N SER A 38 10.94 -7.90 -1.94
CA SER A 38 12.31 -8.38 -2.22
C SER A 38 12.45 -9.19 -3.51
N THR A 39 11.39 -9.83 -3.98
CA THR A 39 11.34 -10.49 -5.29
C THR A 39 11.25 -9.52 -6.48
N GLY A 40 11.20 -8.22 -6.25
CA GLY A 40 11.03 -7.18 -7.26
C GLY A 40 9.60 -7.01 -7.78
N LYS A 41 8.64 -7.76 -7.19
CA LYS A 41 7.23 -7.67 -7.57
C LYS A 41 6.53 -6.53 -6.86
N ASP A 42 5.63 -5.87 -7.60
CA ASP A 42 4.67 -4.95 -7.00
C ASP A 42 3.48 -5.73 -6.43
N VAL A 43 3.10 -5.37 -5.23
CA VAL A 43 1.99 -5.98 -4.48
C VAL A 43 0.97 -4.91 -4.17
N ARG A 44 -0.26 -5.09 -4.65
CA ARG A 44 -1.43 -4.29 -4.29
C ARG A 44 -2.14 -4.97 -3.11
N LEU A 45 -2.32 -4.25 -2.03
CA LEU A 45 -3.02 -4.74 -0.85
C LEU A 45 -4.47 -5.05 -1.22
N LEU A 46 -4.84 -6.32 -1.11
CA LEU A 46 -6.11 -6.86 -1.59
C LEU A 46 -7.30 -6.35 -0.77
N GLN A 47 -8.40 -6.04 -1.45
CA GLN A 47 -9.70 -5.66 -0.87
C GLN A 47 -9.70 -4.39 -0.02
N ILE A 48 -8.71 -3.54 -0.17
CA ILE A 48 -8.71 -2.17 0.37
C ILE A 48 -8.38 -1.17 -0.72
N ASP A 49 -8.74 0.07 -0.48
CA ASP A 49 -8.42 1.21 -1.32
C ASP A 49 -8.05 2.39 -0.44
N THR A 50 -7.02 3.12 -0.84
CA THR A 50 -6.53 4.30 -0.12
C THR A 50 -6.70 5.55 -0.98
N PRO A 51 -6.75 6.74 -0.37
CA PRO A 51 -6.76 7.97 -1.15
C PRO A 51 -5.52 8.06 -2.06
N GLU A 52 -5.73 8.44 -3.31
CA GLU A 52 -4.70 8.46 -4.34
C GLU A 52 -3.84 9.74 -4.26
N PRO A 53 -2.50 9.61 -4.11
CA PRO A 53 -1.60 10.77 -4.10
C PRO A 53 -1.63 11.54 -5.42
N MET A 54 -1.66 10.86 -6.55
CA MET A 54 -1.66 11.47 -7.88
C MET A 54 -2.88 12.37 -8.13
N SER A 55 -4.00 12.06 -7.49
CA SER A 55 -5.25 12.85 -7.55
C SER A 55 -5.29 13.96 -6.50
N SER A 56 -4.25 14.11 -5.69
CA SER A 56 -4.21 15.00 -4.53
C SER A 56 -5.42 14.81 -3.60
N GLU A 57 -5.80 13.55 -3.41
CA GLU A 57 -6.93 13.21 -2.56
C GLU A 57 -6.63 13.48 -1.09
N CYS A 58 -7.67 13.94 -0.41
CA CYS A 58 -7.60 14.17 1.04
C CYS A 58 -7.15 12.90 1.77
N TYR A 59 -6.14 13.01 2.64
CA TYR A 59 -5.56 11.93 3.43
C TYR A 59 -4.62 10.97 2.67
N SER A 60 -4.21 11.26 1.44
CA SER A 60 -3.36 10.35 0.65
C SER A 60 -1.94 10.20 1.26
N SER A 61 -1.31 11.30 1.64
CA SER A 61 0.01 11.29 2.28
C SER A 61 -0.03 10.62 3.65
N GLU A 62 -1.08 10.84 4.43
CA GLU A 62 -1.25 10.19 5.72
C GLU A 62 -1.48 8.69 5.60
N ALA A 63 -2.20 8.24 4.55
CA ALA A 63 -2.38 6.82 4.27
C ALA A 63 -1.04 6.15 3.93
N THR A 64 -0.22 6.76 3.09
CA THR A 64 1.13 6.29 2.75
C THR A 64 2.03 6.25 3.98
N ALA A 65 2.03 7.31 4.79
CA ALA A 65 2.78 7.37 6.04
C ALA A 65 2.32 6.30 7.05
N ALA A 66 1.01 6.01 7.10
CA ALA A 66 0.46 4.97 7.96
C ALA A 66 0.94 3.57 7.55
N LEU A 67 0.90 3.24 6.25
CA LEU A 67 1.44 1.98 5.74
C LEU A 67 2.93 1.88 6.05
N THR A 68 3.71 2.92 5.77
CA THR A 68 5.14 2.99 6.06
C THR A 68 5.44 2.67 7.51
N LYS A 69 4.73 3.28 8.45
CA LYS A 69 4.89 3.02 9.90
C LYS A 69 4.57 1.56 10.27
N LEU A 70 3.64 0.93 9.58
CA LEU A 70 3.23 -0.44 9.86
C LEU A 70 4.24 -1.48 9.38
N ILE A 71 4.90 -1.25 8.22
CA ILE A 71 5.67 -2.31 7.54
C ILE A 71 7.14 -1.99 7.29
N SER A 72 7.59 -0.72 7.36
CA SER A 72 8.98 -0.35 7.07
C SER A 72 9.96 -1.10 7.99
N GLY A 73 11.01 -1.65 7.39
CA GLY A 73 12.03 -2.44 8.08
C GLY A 73 11.54 -3.80 8.62
N LYS A 74 10.34 -4.22 8.27
CA LYS A 74 9.77 -5.50 8.72
C LYS A 74 9.71 -6.52 7.59
N THR A 75 9.73 -7.78 7.97
CA THR A 75 9.43 -8.90 7.09
C THR A 75 7.93 -9.11 7.01
N VAL A 76 7.42 -9.29 5.81
CA VAL A 76 6.00 -9.53 5.55
C VAL A 76 5.75 -10.92 4.98
N ARG A 77 4.60 -11.48 5.30
CA ARG A 77 4.04 -12.67 4.66
C ARG A 77 2.91 -12.25 3.74
N LEU A 78 2.92 -12.77 2.53
CA LEU A 78 1.91 -12.50 1.52
C LEU A 78 0.92 -13.66 1.45
N GLU A 79 -0.38 -13.37 1.41
CA GLU A 79 -1.46 -14.36 1.34
C GLU A 79 -2.39 -14.02 0.18
N SER A 80 -2.60 -14.97 -0.74
CA SER A 80 -3.58 -14.85 -1.81
C SER A 80 -4.99 -15.15 -1.32
N ASP A 81 -5.98 -14.76 -2.10
CA ASP A 81 -7.38 -15.05 -1.84
C ASP A 81 -7.94 -15.98 -2.94
N PRO A 82 -8.66 -17.06 -2.59
CA PRO A 82 -9.15 -18.02 -3.58
C PRO A 82 -10.27 -17.47 -4.49
N VAL A 83 -10.96 -16.41 -4.08
CA VAL A 83 -12.05 -15.81 -4.88
C VAL A 83 -11.61 -14.58 -5.65
N SER A 84 -10.43 -14.05 -5.39
CA SER A 84 -9.89 -12.89 -6.09
C SER A 84 -8.86 -13.30 -7.14
N ALA A 85 -8.69 -12.49 -8.19
CA ALA A 85 -7.58 -12.67 -9.11
C ALA A 85 -6.24 -12.60 -8.35
N ASN A 86 -5.25 -13.36 -8.81
CA ASN A 86 -3.91 -13.32 -8.22
C ASN A 86 -3.10 -12.10 -8.65
N ILE A 87 -3.43 -11.55 -9.82
CA ILE A 87 -2.70 -10.46 -10.49
C ILE A 87 -3.75 -9.52 -11.08
N ASP A 88 -3.53 -8.22 -10.96
CA ASP A 88 -4.39 -7.20 -11.55
C ASP A 88 -3.99 -6.86 -13.00
N GLN A 89 -4.75 -5.96 -13.64
CA GLN A 89 -4.49 -5.50 -15.01
C GLN A 89 -3.15 -4.75 -15.16
N PHE A 90 -2.58 -4.24 -14.07
CA PHE A 90 -1.28 -3.55 -14.03
C PHE A 90 -0.13 -4.50 -13.71
N LYS A 91 -0.39 -5.82 -13.68
CA LYS A 91 0.55 -6.91 -13.37
C LYS A 91 1.07 -6.87 -11.92
N ARG A 92 0.36 -6.25 -10.98
CA ARG A 92 0.67 -6.28 -9.55
C ARG A 92 0.06 -7.54 -8.93
N ASP A 93 0.80 -8.16 -8.03
CA ASP A 93 0.29 -9.29 -7.23
C ASP A 93 -0.76 -8.77 -6.22
N LEU A 94 -1.96 -9.38 -6.20
CA LEU A 94 -3.02 -9.05 -5.25
C LEU A 94 -2.87 -9.91 -3.99
N ARG A 95 -2.54 -9.31 -2.83
CA ARG A 95 -2.25 -10.03 -1.60
C ARG A 95 -2.83 -9.36 -0.35
N TYR A 96 -3.18 -10.18 0.61
CA TYR A 96 -3.19 -9.73 2.00
C TYR A 96 -1.77 -9.76 2.54
N VAL A 97 -1.37 -8.69 3.21
CA VAL A 97 -0.03 -8.49 3.76
C VAL A 97 -0.07 -8.67 5.26
N PHE A 98 0.86 -9.46 5.80
CA PHE A 98 0.95 -9.72 7.23
C PHE A 98 2.32 -9.38 7.79
N VAL A 99 2.35 -8.72 8.94
CA VAL A 99 3.52 -8.61 9.80
C VAL A 99 3.26 -9.47 11.05
N GLY A 100 3.97 -10.57 11.17
CA GLY A 100 3.66 -11.58 12.17
C GLY A 100 2.23 -12.12 12.01
N LYS A 101 1.39 -11.89 13.01
CA LYS A 101 -0.04 -12.28 12.99
C LYS A 101 -0.98 -11.15 12.56
N THR A 102 -0.47 -9.93 12.40
CA THR A 102 -1.28 -8.74 12.10
C THR A 102 -1.55 -8.66 10.60
N ASN A 103 -2.82 -8.67 10.21
CA ASN A 103 -3.26 -8.37 8.85
C ASN A 103 -3.17 -6.85 8.63
N ILE A 104 -2.25 -6.42 7.76
CA ILE A 104 -1.99 -5.00 7.49
C ILE A 104 -3.14 -4.37 6.71
N ASN A 105 -3.76 -5.09 5.78
CA ASN A 105 -4.92 -4.61 5.05
C ASN A 105 -6.06 -4.24 6.02
N LEU A 106 -6.36 -5.13 6.96
CA LEU A 106 -7.37 -4.86 7.99
C LEU A 106 -6.94 -3.70 8.90
N LYS A 107 -5.65 -3.65 9.27
CA LYS A 107 -5.13 -2.59 10.14
C LYS A 107 -5.23 -1.21 9.50
N MET A 108 -4.97 -1.09 8.20
CA MET A 108 -5.15 0.16 7.44
C MET A 108 -6.59 0.66 7.49
N VAL A 109 -7.57 -0.26 7.38
CA VAL A 109 -8.99 0.09 7.50
C VAL A 109 -9.37 0.47 8.94
N GLU A 110 -8.89 -0.26 9.94
CA GLU A 110 -9.14 0.02 11.36
C GLU A 110 -8.72 1.43 11.78
N ILE A 111 -7.57 1.89 11.28
CA ILE A 111 -7.03 3.22 11.59
C ILE A 111 -7.57 4.32 10.67
N GLY A 112 -8.51 3.97 9.80
CA GLY A 112 -9.12 4.90 8.85
C GLY A 112 -8.16 5.44 7.81
N ALA A 113 -7.14 4.69 7.43
CA ALA A 113 -6.21 5.03 6.36
C ALA A 113 -6.62 4.44 5.01
N ALA A 114 -7.58 3.49 5.01
CA ALA A 114 -8.13 2.84 3.83
C ALA A 114 -9.62 2.59 3.99
N ALA A 115 -10.32 2.35 2.89
CA ALA A 115 -11.67 1.81 2.82
C ALA A 115 -11.66 0.40 2.22
N PRO A 116 -12.65 -0.47 2.49
CA PRO A 116 -12.82 -1.72 1.75
C PRO A 116 -13.16 -1.47 0.29
N LEU A 117 -12.57 -2.28 -0.61
CA LEU A 117 -12.93 -2.32 -2.03
C LEU A 117 -13.11 -3.77 -2.48
N PHE A 118 -14.35 -4.17 -2.73
CA PHE A 118 -14.70 -5.50 -3.22
C PHE A 118 -14.95 -5.46 -4.73
N TYR A 119 -13.86 -5.44 -5.47
CA TYR A 119 -13.88 -5.32 -6.93
C TYR A 119 -14.77 -6.40 -7.56
N ASN A 120 -15.68 -6.00 -8.46
CA ASN A 120 -16.71 -6.86 -9.06
C ASN A 120 -17.57 -7.63 -8.02
N GLY A 121 -17.76 -7.08 -6.82
CA GLY A 121 -18.55 -7.71 -5.77
C GLY A 121 -17.90 -8.92 -5.11
N GLN A 122 -16.62 -9.20 -5.38
CA GLN A 122 -15.90 -10.34 -4.81
C GLN A 122 -15.66 -10.15 -3.32
N LYS A 123 -16.24 -11.06 -2.53
CA LYS A 123 -16.11 -11.08 -1.06
C LYS A 123 -15.07 -12.13 -0.68
N GLY A 124 -13.81 -11.72 -0.57
CA GLY A 124 -12.71 -12.58 -0.18
C GLY A 124 -12.71 -12.91 1.31
N LYS A 125 -11.68 -13.59 1.75
CA LYS A 125 -11.55 -14.19 3.09
C LYS A 125 -11.83 -13.23 4.26
N TYR A 126 -11.43 -11.96 4.12
CA TYR A 126 -11.53 -10.97 5.21
C TYR A 126 -12.61 -9.90 4.98
N TRP A 127 -13.47 -10.05 3.97
CA TRP A 127 -14.45 -9.03 3.58
C TRP A 127 -15.33 -8.52 4.73
N SER A 128 -15.84 -9.42 5.56
CA SER A 128 -16.72 -9.08 6.68
C SER A 128 -15.99 -8.28 7.77
N GLN A 129 -14.73 -8.64 8.05
CA GLN A 129 -13.90 -7.93 9.01
C GLN A 129 -13.53 -6.55 8.50
N LEU A 130 -13.16 -6.43 7.20
CA LEU A 130 -12.85 -5.14 6.56
C LEU A 130 -14.07 -4.20 6.59
N LEU A 131 -15.25 -4.70 6.25
CA LEU A 131 -16.47 -3.89 6.27
C LEU A 131 -16.79 -3.40 7.68
N LYS A 132 -16.79 -4.30 8.67
CA LYS A 132 -17.06 -3.97 10.07
C LYS A 132 -16.04 -2.96 10.63
N ALA A 133 -14.77 -3.11 10.28
CA ALA A 133 -13.71 -2.18 10.67
C ALA A 133 -13.94 -0.78 10.08
N ALA A 134 -14.32 -0.69 8.79
CA ALA A 134 -14.62 0.57 8.12
C ALA A 134 -15.84 1.27 8.70
N GLU A 135 -16.92 0.53 8.98
CA GLU A 135 -18.12 1.06 9.62
C GLU A 135 -17.79 1.65 11.00
N LYS A 136 -16.97 0.93 11.78
CA LYS A 136 -16.50 1.41 13.07
C LYS A 136 -15.64 2.66 12.92
N ALA A 137 -14.61 2.63 12.06
CA ALA A 137 -13.72 3.76 11.84
C ALA A 137 -14.49 5.02 11.37
N LYS A 138 -15.48 4.84 10.49
CA LYS A 138 -16.36 5.92 10.03
C LYS A 138 -17.23 6.48 11.16
N LYS A 139 -17.87 5.61 11.96
CA LYS A 139 -18.67 6.01 13.12
C LYS A 139 -17.85 6.83 14.12
N ASP A 140 -16.61 6.37 14.38
CA ASP A 140 -15.71 6.99 15.35
C ASP A 140 -14.90 8.16 14.75
N LYS A 141 -15.13 8.48 13.45
CA LYS A 141 -14.42 9.55 12.71
C LYS A 141 -12.90 9.42 12.74
N VAL A 142 -12.39 8.18 12.66
CA VAL A 142 -10.95 7.89 12.67
C VAL A 142 -10.35 8.12 11.29
N GLY A 143 -9.16 8.71 11.23
CA GLY A 143 -8.39 8.90 10.01
C GLY A 143 -9.12 9.73 8.96
N LEU A 144 -9.18 9.25 7.74
CA LEU A 144 -9.85 9.91 6.60
C LEU A 144 -11.33 10.24 6.89
N TRP A 145 -12.00 9.42 7.70
CA TRP A 145 -13.42 9.62 8.04
C TRP A 145 -13.68 10.87 8.87
N GLY A 146 -12.69 11.32 9.64
CA GLY A 146 -12.76 12.57 10.40
C GLY A 146 -12.13 13.77 9.69
N LYS A 147 -11.16 13.50 8.80
CA LYS A 147 -10.38 14.54 8.13
C LYS A 147 -10.94 14.96 6.78
N CYS A 148 -11.60 14.06 6.06
CA CYS A 148 -12.10 14.28 4.71
C CYS A 148 -13.64 14.33 4.68
N PRO A 149 -14.25 15.50 4.89
CA PRO A 149 -15.69 15.61 4.93
C PRO A 149 -16.31 15.23 3.58
N GLY A 150 -17.45 14.54 3.62
CA GLY A 150 -18.15 14.09 2.42
C GLY A 150 -17.69 12.72 1.89
N THR A 151 -16.64 12.12 2.44
CA THR A 151 -16.21 10.76 2.07
C THR A 151 -17.32 9.74 2.32
N LYS A 152 -17.63 8.96 1.29
CA LYS A 152 -18.68 7.91 1.37
C LYS A 152 -18.01 6.55 1.53
N LEU A 153 -18.56 5.73 2.40
CA LEU A 153 -18.23 4.31 2.46
C LEU A 153 -19.10 3.56 1.46
N ASP A 154 -18.54 3.14 0.36
CA ASP A 154 -19.15 2.26 -0.64
C ASP A 154 -18.11 1.19 -1.03
N PRO A 155 -18.22 -0.03 -0.48
CA PRO A 155 -17.19 -1.05 -0.69
C PRO A 155 -17.18 -1.64 -2.10
N TYR A 156 -18.08 -1.19 -2.99
CA TYR A 156 -18.17 -1.63 -4.39
C TYR A 156 -17.68 -0.58 -5.39
N LYS A 157 -17.19 0.55 -4.89
CA LYS A 157 -16.61 1.64 -5.67
C LYS A 157 -15.27 2.04 -5.10
N SER A 158 -14.36 2.44 -5.98
CA SER A 158 -13.10 3.04 -5.56
C SER A 158 -13.36 4.21 -4.62
N LEU A 159 -12.50 4.29 -3.60
CA LEU A 159 -12.55 5.36 -2.62
C LEU A 159 -12.35 6.70 -3.33
N SER A 160 -13.14 7.68 -2.94
CA SER A 160 -12.90 9.08 -3.30
C SER A 160 -13.12 9.93 -2.05
N THR A 161 -12.08 10.59 -1.63
CA THR A 161 -12.08 11.46 -0.45
C THR A 161 -12.23 12.94 -0.81
N GLY A 162 -12.39 13.22 -2.11
CA GLY A 162 -12.41 14.57 -2.64
C GLY A 162 -10.99 15.17 -2.64
N LYS A 163 -10.83 16.28 -3.32
CA LYS A 163 -9.58 17.04 -3.25
C LYS A 163 -9.43 17.59 -1.85
N SER A 164 -8.20 17.58 -1.35
CA SER A 164 -7.86 18.20 -0.07
C SER A 164 -8.37 19.64 -0.06
N GLY A 165 -9.52 19.88 0.58
CA GLY A 165 -10.08 21.22 0.77
C GLY A 165 -9.40 22.00 1.90
N VAL A 166 -8.34 21.43 2.44
CA VAL A 166 -7.39 22.17 3.25
C VAL A 166 -6.65 23.04 2.26
N ALA A 167 -6.87 24.34 2.32
CA ALA A 167 -5.89 25.29 1.84
C ALA A 167 -4.52 24.69 2.16
N SER A 168 -3.75 24.41 1.13
CA SER A 168 -2.44 23.79 1.21
C SER A 168 -1.65 24.51 2.31
N ALA A 169 -1.71 23.96 3.51
CA ALA A 169 -0.66 24.09 4.48
C ALA A 169 0.36 22.97 4.20
N ASN A 170 0.69 22.79 2.93
CA ASN A 170 2.03 22.42 2.59
C ASN A 170 2.82 23.71 2.79
N PRO A 171 3.57 23.83 3.87
CA PRO A 171 4.55 24.91 3.91
C PRO A 171 5.41 24.68 2.67
N LYS A 172 5.40 25.63 1.71
CA LYS A 172 6.57 25.81 0.88
C LYS A 172 7.70 25.76 1.90
N PRO A 173 8.59 24.75 1.86
CA PRO A 173 9.58 24.60 2.90
C PRO A 173 10.37 25.92 2.97
N SER A 174 10.07 26.72 3.97
CA SER A 174 10.79 27.96 4.27
C SER A 174 12.00 27.65 5.16
N ASP A 175 12.08 26.40 5.59
CA ASP A 175 13.19 25.89 6.39
C ASP A 175 13.97 24.86 5.56
N SER A 176 15.21 25.18 5.28
CA SER A 176 16.15 24.31 4.53
C SER A 176 16.36 22.94 5.18
N SER A 177 16.00 22.77 6.46
CA SER A 177 16.08 21.49 7.18
C SER A 177 15.02 20.47 6.75
N GLN A 178 13.99 20.90 6.00
CA GLN A 178 12.91 20.04 5.49
C GLN A 178 13.04 19.75 3.99
N CYS A 179 14.13 20.19 3.37
CA CYS A 179 14.41 19.95 1.95
C CYS A 179 15.26 18.70 1.76
N ASP A 180 14.92 17.92 0.75
CA ASP A 180 15.81 16.84 0.30
C ASP A 180 17.06 17.47 -0.34
N PRO A 181 18.27 17.19 0.19
CA PRO A 181 19.50 17.81 -0.28
C PRO A 181 19.91 17.38 -1.69
N ASN A 182 19.27 16.36 -2.24
CA ASN A 182 19.58 15.82 -3.56
C ASN A 182 18.95 16.65 -4.71
N TYR A 183 18.06 17.60 -4.40
CA TYR A 183 17.27 18.28 -5.42
C TYR A 183 17.21 19.81 -5.24
N SER A 184 17.06 20.53 -6.37
CA SER A 184 16.82 21.96 -6.42
C SER A 184 15.83 22.31 -7.53
N PRO A 185 14.73 23.06 -7.29
CA PRO A 185 14.38 23.70 -6.02
C PRO A 185 14.10 22.68 -4.91
N CYS A 186 13.96 23.20 -3.69
CA CYS A 186 13.61 22.39 -2.52
C CYS A 186 12.38 21.50 -2.79
N ILE A 187 12.56 20.21 -2.63
CA ILE A 187 11.46 19.25 -2.52
C ILE A 187 11.39 18.73 -1.09
N PRO A 188 10.19 18.40 -0.57
CA PRO A 188 10.06 17.93 0.79
C PRO A 188 10.83 16.62 1.04
N ILE A 189 11.48 16.48 2.20
CA ILE A 189 11.96 15.20 2.66
C ILE A 189 10.73 14.30 2.85
N SER A 190 10.66 13.23 2.09
CA SER A 190 9.54 12.27 2.13
C SER A 190 10.06 10.88 2.44
N VAL A 191 9.32 10.16 3.30
CA VAL A 191 9.53 8.72 3.53
C VAL A 191 8.85 7.86 2.47
N ALA A 192 7.93 8.46 1.70
CA ALA A 192 7.35 7.86 0.51
C ALA A 192 8.19 8.26 -0.71
N ASP A 193 8.22 7.40 -1.69
CA ASP A 193 8.87 7.69 -2.95
C ASP A 193 8.03 8.70 -3.74
N LEU A 194 8.62 9.85 -4.02
CA LEU A 194 7.98 10.92 -4.79
C LEU A 194 8.11 10.63 -6.28
N ASN A 195 7.12 11.06 -7.04
CA ASN A 195 7.16 11.04 -8.50
C ASN A 195 6.81 12.43 -9.08
N CYS A 196 7.08 12.64 -10.37
CA CYS A 196 6.84 13.95 -10.99
C CYS A 196 5.40 14.45 -10.88
N PRO A 197 4.34 13.63 -11.05
CA PRO A 197 2.97 14.03 -10.78
C PRO A 197 2.73 14.57 -9.37
N ASP A 198 3.35 13.97 -8.33
CA ASP A 198 3.23 14.44 -6.95
C ASP A 198 3.84 15.85 -6.79
N LEU A 199 5.00 16.06 -7.42
CA LEU A 199 5.69 17.34 -7.40
C LEU A 199 4.96 18.41 -8.22
N TYR A 200 4.37 18.05 -9.35
CA TYR A 200 3.50 18.96 -10.12
C TYR A 200 2.26 19.40 -9.32
N ALA A 201 1.70 18.51 -8.51
CA ALA A 201 0.60 18.86 -7.61
C ALA A 201 1.02 19.89 -6.54
N LEU A 202 2.31 19.91 -6.16
CA LEU A 202 2.91 20.90 -5.27
C LEU A 202 3.36 22.18 -6.00
N GLY A 203 3.16 22.26 -7.32
CA GLY A 203 3.62 23.38 -8.14
C GLY A 203 5.12 23.35 -8.41
N ILE A 204 5.79 22.22 -8.18
CA ILE A 204 7.22 22.02 -8.39
C ILE A 204 7.42 21.31 -9.73
N SER A 205 8.27 21.87 -10.59
CA SER A 205 8.64 21.29 -11.90
C SER A 205 10.06 21.69 -12.27
N SER A 206 10.66 21.02 -13.24
CA SER A 206 12.04 21.31 -13.71
C SER A 206 13.03 21.29 -12.55
N ILE A 207 13.17 20.14 -11.95
CA ILE A 207 13.97 19.92 -10.73
C ILE A 207 15.38 19.51 -11.16
N LYS A 208 16.38 20.24 -10.70
CA LYS A 208 17.78 19.85 -10.87
C LYS A 208 18.15 18.79 -9.86
N VAL A 209 18.70 17.67 -10.31
CA VAL A 209 19.32 16.65 -9.45
C VAL A 209 20.75 17.11 -9.12
N ILE A 210 21.04 17.34 -7.83
CA ILE A 210 22.33 17.86 -7.34
C ILE A 210 23.12 16.86 -6.51
N GLY A 211 22.45 15.77 -6.09
CA GLY A 211 23.04 14.67 -5.35
C GLY A 211 22.73 13.32 -5.99
N THR A 212 22.46 12.32 -5.17
CA THR A 212 21.88 11.07 -5.63
C THR A 212 20.41 11.30 -5.98
N ASP A 213 19.83 10.47 -6.82
CA ASP A 213 18.41 10.53 -7.20
C ASP A 213 17.60 9.45 -6.46
N PRO A 214 17.35 9.59 -5.14
CA PRO A 214 16.72 8.54 -4.33
C PRO A 214 15.26 8.26 -4.72
N HIS A 215 14.61 9.18 -5.43
CA HIS A 215 13.23 9.06 -5.91
C HIS A 215 13.15 8.65 -7.39
N GLU A 216 14.29 8.43 -8.06
CA GLU A 216 14.37 8.08 -9.49
C GLU A 216 13.55 9.04 -10.38
N LEU A 217 13.61 10.33 -10.08
CA LEU A 217 12.86 11.39 -10.78
C LEU A 217 13.47 11.72 -12.14
N ASP A 218 14.78 11.61 -12.27
CA ASP A 218 15.57 11.85 -13.48
C ASP A 218 15.79 10.53 -14.23
N ARG A 219 14.84 10.16 -15.08
CA ARG A 219 14.83 8.86 -15.76
C ARG A 219 15.87 8.75 -16.87
N ASP A 220 16.15 9.83 -17.58
CA ASP A 220 17.10 9.87 -18.70
C ASP A 220 18.51 10.28 -18.27
N ARG A 221 18.66 10.64 -16.98
CA ARG A 221 19.94 10.93 -16.31
C ARG A 221 20.68 12.11 -16.93
N ASP A 222 19.94 13.12 -17.34
CA ASP A 222 20.51 14.35 -17.88
C ASP A 222 20.77 15.42 -16.80
N GLY A 223 20.41 15.13 -15.54
CA GLY A 223 20.55 15.99 -14.37
C GLY A 223 19.35 16.88 -14.12
N MET A 224 18.31 16.76 -14.94
CA MET A 224 17.05 17.44 -14.78
C MET A 224 15.91 16.44 -14.62
N ALA A 225 15.02 16.69 -13.70
CA ALA A 225 13.87 15.84 -13.42
C ALA A 225 12.56 16.60 -13.57
N CYS A 226 11.49 15.89 -13.91
CA CYS A 226 10.13 16.44 -13.98
C CYS A 226 10.02 17.66 -14.93
N GLU A 227 10.65 17.61 -16.10
CA GLU A 227 10.70 18.72 -17.04
C GLU A 227 9.41 18.90 -17.82
N ASN A 228 8.75 17.82 -18.15
CA ASN A 228 7.54 17.80 -18.97
C ASN A 228 6.31 17.67 -18.07
N LYS A 229 5.69 18.81 -17.78
CA LYS A 229 4.35 18.83 -17.20
C LYS A 229 3.35 18.41 -18.29
N PRO A 230 2.55 17.31 -18.11
CA PRO A 230 1.52 16.94 -19.06
C PRO A 230 0.42 17.97 -19.20
#